data_efea23c065dbab32b7e190a4abb36fcf
#
_entry.id   efea23c065dbab32b7e190a4abb36fcf
#
_cell.length_a   1.000
_cell.length_b   1.000
_cell.length_c   1.000
_cell.angle_alpha   90.00
_cell.angle_beta   90.00
_cell.angle_gamma   90.00
#
_symmetry.space_group_name_H-M   'P 1'
#
loop_
_entity.id
_entity.type
_entity.pdbx_description
1 polymer ?
#
loop_
_entity_poly.entity_id
_entity_poly.type
_entity_poly.pdbx_seq_one_letter_code
_entity_poly.pdbx_strand_id
1 'polypeptide(L)'
;MRRLILVALFGALVTATTSDLVAQADSRLAGLKDEAEQMVQAREQQVQQIIDHLFSFGELGMQEFESQRYLTELLEAEGFQIELGVAGMPSAWTARWSNGTGSPVIAMGSDVDGIPQSNQKPGVAYREAIVPMAPGHGEGHNSGQAVNIVGALVVKELMEREGIDGTLLLWPGVAE
;
A
#
# COMPACT_ATOMS: atom_id res chain seq x y z
N MET A 1 -28.58 -70.93 11.99
CA MET A 1 -27.21 -70.40 11.90
C MET A 1 -27.19 -69.13 11.05
N ARG A 2 -27.17 -67.98 11.69
CA ARG A 2 -27.09 -66.67 11.01
C ARG A 2 -25.65 -66.17 11.13
N ARG A 3 -24.95 -66.08 10.01
CA ARG A 3 -23.59 -65.51 9.97
C ARG A 3 -23.70 -63.98 9.92
N LEU A 4 -23.21 -63.31 10.97
CA LEU A 4 -22.95 -61.87 11.00
C LEU A 4 -21.72 -61.61 10.16
N ILE A 5 -21.88 -60.77 9.10
CA ILE A 5 -20.76 -60.22 8.36
C ILE A 5 -20.45 -58.87 8.98
N LEU A 6 -19.32 -58.79 9.68
CA LEU A 6 -18.78 -57.54 10.22
C LEU A 6 -18.04 -56.79 9.07
N VAL A 7 -18.64 -55.72 8.55
CA VAL A 7 -17.96 -54.83 7.60
C VAL A 7 -17.14 -53.82 8.44
N ALA A 8 -15.82 -54.00 8.48
CA ALA A 8 -14.91 -53.04 9.05
C ALA A 8 -14.69 -51.92 8.03
N LEU A 9 -15.32 -50.74 8.23
CA LEU A 9 -14.97 -49.52 7.52
C LEU A 9 -13.60 -49.03 8.06
N PHE A 10 -12.55 -49.22 7.29
CA PHE A 10 -11.26 -48.60 7.56
C PHE A 10 -11.33 -47.16 7.02
N GLY A 11 -11.69 -46.21 7.88
CA GLY A 11 -11.55 -44.76 7.60
C GLY A 11 -10.06 -44.44 7.65
N ALA A 12 -9.44 -44.22 6.50
CA ALA A 12 -8.09 -43.66 6.43
C ALA A 12 -8.15 -42.21 6.90
N LEU A 13 -7.83 -41.96 8.17
CA LEU A 13 -7.60 -40.62 8.71
C LEU A 13 -6.25 -40.15 8.16
N VAL A 14 -6.30 -39.25 7.14
CA VAL A 14 -5.09 -38.60 6.65
C VAL A 14 -4.65 -37.62 7.73
N THR A 15 -3.68 -37.97 8.56
CA THR A 15 -3.03 -37.08 9.52
C THR A 15 -1.96 -36.27 8.76
N ALA A 16 -2.31 -35.04 8.33
CA ALA A 16 -1.28 -34.13 7.89
C ALA A 16 -0.33 -33.83 9.05
N THR A 17 0.98 -33.96 8.81
CA THR A 17 1.99 -33.62 9.82
C THR A 17 2.12 -32.10 9.94
N THR A 18 2.61 -31.60 11.07
CA THR A 18 2.89 -30.15 11.25
C THR A 18 3.84 -29.63 10.18
N SER A 19 4.78 -30.45 9.71
CA SER A 19 5.71 -30.11 8.63
C SER A 19 4.99 -29.92 7.29
N ASP A 20 3.98 -30.72 6.98
CA ASP A 20 3.21 -30.60 5.73
C ASP A 20 2.37 -29.33 5.74
N LEU A 21 1.79 -28.95 6.89
CA LEU A 21 1.02 -27.72 7.04
C LEU A 21 1.90 -26.47 6.90
N VAL A 22 3.10 -26.47 7.47
CA VAL A 22 4.07 -25.38 7.32
C VAL A 22 4.52 -25.26 5.86
N ALA A 23 4.88 -26.36 5.21
CA ALA A 23 5.28 -26.35 3.81
C ALA A 23 4.16 -25.83 2.87
N GLN A 24 2.91 -26.17 3.16
CA GLN A 24 1.76 -25.69 2.41
C GLN A 24 1.52 -24.18 2.63
N ALA A 25 1.69 -23.68 3.88
CA ALA A 25 1.58 -22.26 4.19
C ALA A 25 2.69 -21.45 3.51
N ASP A 26 3.92 -21.95 3.52
CA ASP A 26 5.06 -21.30 2.84
C ASP A 26 4.86 -21.25 1.32
N SER A 27 4.35 -22.32 0.71
CA SER A 27 4.03 -22.37 -0.72
C SER A 27 2.92 -21.39 -1.09
N ARG A 28 1.86 -21.29 -0.27
CA ARG A 28 0.78 -20.31 -0.47
C ARG A 28 1.31 -18.88 -0.38
N LEU A 29 2.12 -18.59 0.65
CA LEU A 29 2.72 -17.27 0.82
C LEU A 29 3.63 -16.88 -0.36
N ALA A 30 4.44 -17.82 -0.87
CA ALA A 30 5.26 -17.62 -2.06
C ALA A 30 4.37 -17.26 -3.27
N GLY A 31 3.30 -18.01 -3.51
CA GLY A 31 2.37 -17.74 -4.60
C GLY A 31 1.70 -16.36 -4.49
N LEU A 32 1.29 -15.94 -3.28
CA LEU A 32 0.72 -14.61 -3.07
C LEU A 32 1.74 -13.47 -3.30
N LYS A 33 3.01 -13.69 -2.97
CA LYS A 33 4.08 -12.72 -3.25
C LYS A 33 4.34 -12.57 -4.76
N ASP A 34 4.43 -13.69 -5.48
CA ASP A 34 4.61 -13.68 -6.94
C ASP A 34 3.45 -12.99 -7.64
N GLU A 35 2.23 -13.21 -7.16
CA GLU A 35 1.03 -12.54 -7.67
C GLU A 35 1.04 -11.04 -7.34
N ALA A 36 1.39 -10.66 -6.11
CA ALA A 36 1.51 -9.26 -5.70
C ALA A 36 2.49 -8.51 -6.60
N GLU A 37 3.63 -9.11 -6.95
CA GLU A 37 4.60 -8.54 -7.88
C GLU A 37 3.98 -8.29 -9.26
N GLN A 38 3.26 -9.26 -9.80
CA GLN A 38 2.56 -9.09 -11.08
C GLN A 38 1.48 -8.01 -11.03
N MET A 39 0.74 -7.91 -9.92
CA MET A 39 -0.27 -6.87 -9.72
C MET A 39 0.35 -5.47 -9.61
N VAL A 40 1.51 -5.34 -8.97
CA VAL A 40 2.28 -4.08 -8.94
C VAL A 40 2.75 -3.70 -10.34
N GLN A 41 3.31 -4.65 -11.11
CA GLN A 41 3.72 -4.42 -12.49
C GLN A 41 2.55 -3.98 -13.37
N ALA A 42 1.38 -4.56 -13.20
CA ALA A 42 0.17 -4.15 -13.93
C ALA A 42 -0.29 -2.72 -13.60
N ARG A 43 0.17 -2.14 -12.49
CA ARG A 43 -0.11 -0.77 -12.04
C ARG A 43 1.02 0.23 -12.33
N GLU A 44 1.99 -0.11 -13.16
CA GLU A 44 3.13 0.75 -13.49
C GLU A 44 2.70 2.16 -13.93
N GLN A 45 1.67 2.25 -14.77
CA GLN A 45 1.14 3.55 -15.19
C GLN A 45 0.53 4.36 -14.03
N GLN A 46 -0.14 3.71 -13.09
CA GLN A 46 -0.68 4.37 -11.89
C GLN A 46 0.45 4.87 -10.98
N VAL A 47 1.49 4.07 -10.79
CA VAL A 47 2.71 4.49 -10.05
C VAL A 47 3.28 5.76 -10.68
N GLN A 48 3.50 5.76 -12.00
CA GLN A 48 4.05 6.91 -12.71
C GLN A 48 3.15 8.15 -12.59
N GLN A 49 1.83 7.99 -12.68
CA GLN A 49 0.89 9.09 -12.52
C GLN A 49 0.96 9.72 -11.13
N ILE A 50 1.05 8.91 -10.07
CA ILE A 50 1.19 9.43 -8.71
C ILE A 50 2.50 10.21 -8.57
N ILE A 51 3.61 9.67 -9.07
CA ILE A 51 4.93 10.31 -9.03
C ILE A 51 4.88 11.67 -9.75
N ASP A 52 4.31 11.71 -10.96
CA ASP A 52 4.29 12.91 -11.80
C ASP A 52 3.38 14.01 -11.20
N HIS A 53 2.22 13.63 -10.64
CA HIS A 53 1.34 14.61 -9.97
C HIS A 53 2.03 15.23 -8.76
N LEU A 54 2.56 14.41 -7.85
CA LEU A 54 3.26 14.91 -6.66
C LEU A 54 4.49 15.75 -7.05
N PHE A 55 5.26 15.29 -8.04
CA PHE A 55 6.38 16.05 -8.56
C PHE A 55 5.94 17.43 -9.08
N SER A 56 4.79 17.53 -9.74
CA SER A 56 4.27 18.77 -10.30
C SER A 56 3.79 19.75 -9.23
N PHE A 57 3.30 19.24 -8.08
CA PHE A 57 2.86 20.10 -6.97
C PHE A 57 4.04 20.71 -6.23
N GLY A 58 5.01 19.91 -5.82
CA GLY A 58 6.25 20.37 -5.20
C GLY A 58 6.00 21.31 -4.02
N GLU A 59 5.16 20.90 -3.07
CA GLU A 59 4.69 21.73 -1.96
C GLU A 59 5.62 21.66 -0.74
N LEU A 60 5.72 22.74 0.01
CA LEU A 60 6.51 22.78 1.25
C LEU A 60 5.76 22.12 2.41
N GLY A 61 6.49 21.75 3.42
CA GLY A 61 5.98 21.21 4.67
C GLY A 61 4.85 22.08 5.28
N MET A 62 3.79 21.43 5.76
CA MET A 62 2.53 22.04 6.25
C MET A 62 1.73 22.81 5.20
N GLN A 63 2.07 22.72 3.91
CA GLN A 63 1.42 23.36 2.79
C GLN A 63 1.06 22.38 1.67
N GLU A 64 1.11 21.08 1.93
CA GLU A 64 0.91 20.00 0.96
C GLU A 64 -0.58 19.76 0.66
N PHE A 65 -1.31 20.81 0.31
CA PHE A 65 -2.77 20.75 0.13
C PHE A 65 -3.21 20.10 -1.17
N GLU A 66 -2.49 20.32 -2.27
CA GLU A 66 -2.79 19.66 -3.53
C GLU A 66 -2.40 18.17 -3.46
N SER A 67 -1.27 17.86 -2.83
CA SER A 67 -0.86 16.49 -2.55
C SER A 67 -1.87 15.77 -1.65
N GLN A 68 -2.30 16.40 -0.56
CA GLN A 68 -3.35 15.88 0.33
C GLN A 68 -4.62 15.56 -0.48
N ARG A 69 -5.15 16.56 -1.20
CA ARG A 69 -6.39 16.40 -1.98
C ARG A 69 -6.28 15.24 -2.97
N TYR A 70 -5.23 15.22 -3.78
CA TYR A 70 -5.02 14.20 -4.80
C TYR A 70 -4.93 12.78 -4.21
N LEU A 71 -4.11 12.60 -3.17
CA LEU A 71 -3.88 11.30 -2.57
C LEU A 71 -5.11 10.78 -1.81
N THR A 72 -5.80 11.67 -1.09
CA THR A 72 -7.01 11.28 -0.34
C THR A 72 -8.18 10.98 -1.25
N GLU A 73 -8.40 11.75 -2.34
CA GLU A 73 -9.41 11.45 -3.36
C GLU A 73 -9.17 10.08 -4.03
N LEU A 74 -7.90 9.77 -4.34
CA LEU A 74 -7.52 8.47 -4.90
C LEU A 74 -7.83 7.32 -3.92
N LEU A 75 -7.44 7.47 -2.66
CA LEU A 75 -7.64 6.43 -1.64
C LEU A 75 -9.12 6.28 -1.25
N GLU A 76 -9.88 7.37 -1.20
CA GLU A 76 -11.32 7.34 -0.96
C GLU A 76 -12.05 6.59 -2.08
N ALA A 77 -11.69 6.84 -3.35
CA ALA A 77 -12.23 6.10 -4.50
C ALA A 77 -11.94 4.61 -4.44
N GLU A 78 -10.85 4.21 -3.80
CA GLU A 78 -10.49 2.81 -3.54
C GLU A 78 -11.10 2.25 -2.23
N GLY A 79 -11.98 3.00 -1.57
CA GLY A 79 -12.76 2.55 -0.41
C GLY A 79 -12.07 2.73 0.94
N PHE A 80 -11.01 3.52 1.02
CA PHE A 80 -10.42 3.91 2.29
C PHE A 80 -11.27 5.01 2.96
N GLN A 81 -11.34 4.96 4.28
CA GLN A 81 -11.92 6.02 5.11
C GLN A 81 -10.84 7.07 5.39
N ILE A 82 -11.14 8.32 5.07
CA ILE A 82 -10.20 9.43 5.17
C ILE A 82 -10.48 10.26 6.45
N GLU A 83 -9.41 10.61 7.17
CA GLU A 83 -9.42 11.60 8.24
C GLU A 83 -8.42 12.70 7.88
N LEU A 84 -8.85 13.96 7.87
CA LEU A 84 -8.04 15.14 7.55
C LEU A 84 -7.69 15.92 8.82
N GLY A 85 -6.59 16.66 8.79
CA GLY A 85 -6.16 17.52 9.89
C GLY A 85 -5.67 16.77 11.12
N VAL A 86 -5.12 15.59 10.93
CA VAL A 86 -4.64 14.70 11.99
C VAL A 86 -3.64 15.43 12.89
N ALA A 87 -3.80 15.30 14.20
CA ALA A 87 -2.98 15.97 15.23
C ALA A 87 -2.93 17.51 15.09
N GLY A 88 -3.94 18.12 14.43
CA GLY A 88 -4.00 19.56 14.22
C GLY A 88 -3.08 20.08 13.11
N MET A 89 -2.45 19.21 12.35
CA MET A 89 -1.62 19.57 11.20
C MET A 89 -2.52 19.70 9.95
N PRO A 90 -2.55 20.86 9.27
CA PRO A 90 -3.58 21.15 8.26
C PRO A 90 -3.48 20.26 7.02
N SER A 91 -2.29 19.85 6.62
CA SER A 91 -2.06 18.99 5.45
C SER A 91 -1.94 17.51 5.79
N ALA A 92 -1.94 17.13 7.08
CA ALA A 92 -1.88 15.72 7.49
C ALA A 92 -3.24 15.02 7.30
N TRP A 93 -3.17 13.74 6.98
CA TRP A 93 -4.34 12.87 6.80
C TRP A 93 -4.02 11.43 7.23
N THR A 94 -5.05 10.64 7.45
CA THR A 94 -4.93 9.18 7.46
C THR A 94 -5.95 8.58 6.52
N ALA A 95 -5.60 7.45 5.94
CA ALA A 95 -6.50 6.63 5.14
C ALA A 95 -6.54 5.22 5.72
N ARG A 96 -7.73 4.77 6.13
CA ARG A 96 -7.92 3.51 6.81
C ARG A 96 -8.85 2.61 6.02
N TRP A 97 -8.42 1.36 5.80
CA TRP A 97 -9.26 0.29 5.28
C TRP A 97 -9.11 -0.96 6.14
N SER A 98 -10.21 -1.71 6.35
CA SER A 98 -10.22 -2.88 7.23
C SER A 98 -10.99 -4.03 6.61
N ASN A 99 -10.51 -5.27 6.83
CA ASN A 99 -11.17 -6.51 6.45
C ASN A 99 -11.34 -7.44 7.66
N GLY A 100 -12.44 -8.17 7.71
CA GLY A 100 -12.73 -9.14 8.78
C GLY A 100 -12.71 -8.50 10.16
N THR A 101 -11.93 -9.03 11.09
CA THR A 101 -11.79 -8.51 12.46
C THR A 101 -11.06 -7.17 12.53
N GLY A 102 -10.42 -6.74 11.45
CA GLY A 102 -9.62 -5.53 11.41
C GLY A 102 -8.27 -5.60 12.14
N SER A 103 -7.87 -6.77 12.59
CA SER A 103 -6.58 -7.00 13.29
C SER A 103 -5.74 -8.02 12.52
N PRO A 104 -4.41 -7.84 12.41
CA PRO A 104 -3.61 -6.73 12.92
C PRO A 104 -3.80 -5.41 12.17
N VAL A 105 -3.31 -4.29 12.72
CA VAL A 105 -3.20 -3.00 12.01
C VAL A 105 -1.78 -2.86 11.46
N ILE A 106 -1.66 -2.66 10.17
CA ILE A 106 -0.40 -2.41 9.47
C ILE A 106 -0.40 -0.96 9.02
N ALA A 107 0.49 -0.16 9.58
CA ALA A 107 0.64 1.24 9.23
C ALA A 107 1.78 1.41 8.22
N MET A 108 1.54 2.19 7.17
CA MET A 108 2.47 2.50 6.09
C MET A 108 2.52 4.01 5.89
N GLY A 109 3.71 4.58 5.98
CA GLY A 109 3.92 6.02 5.83
C GLY A 109 5.07 6.32 4.89
N SER A 110 5.03 7.51 4.29
CA SER A 110 6.13 8.12 3.55
C SER A 110 5.92 9.63 3.58
N ASP A 111 7.01 10.38 3.52
CA ASP A 111 6.96 11.82 3.47
C ASP A 111 6.37 12.31 2.14
N VAL A 112 5.86 13.54 2.12
CA VAL A 112 5.15 14.08 0.96
C VAL A 112 5.56 15.50 0.60
N ASP A 113 6.26 16.18 1.50
CA ASP A 113 6.73 17.54 1.30
C ASP A 113 7.92 17.64 0.32
N GLY A 114 8.09 18.83 -0.22
CA GLY A 114 9.19 19.17 -1.11
C GLY A 114 10.25 20.00 -0.40
N ILE A 115 11.49 19.86 -0.85
CA ILE A 115 12.63 20.62 -0.35
C ILE A 115 12.57 22.05 -0.87
N PRO A 116 12.82 23.10 -0.05
CA PRO A 116 12.90 24.47 -0.51
C PRO A 116 13.94 24.64 -1.64
N GLN A 117 13.61 25.42 -2.66
CA GLN A 117 14.51 25.79 -3.75
C GLN A 117 15.04 24.60 -4.58
N SER A 118 14.41 23.43 -4.49
CA SER A 118 14.87 22.23 -5.19
C SER A 118 14.07 21.91 -6.46
N ASN A 119 13.23 22.85 -6.95
CA ASN A 119 12.55 22.68 -8.22
C ASN A 119 13.54 22.36 -9.33
N GLN A 120 13.26 21.35 -10.13
CA GLN A 120 14.18 20.80 -11.12
C GLN A 120 13.42 20.34 -12.35
N LYS A 121 13.92 20.71 -13.51
CA LYS A 121 13.46 20.18 -14.80
C LYS A 121 13.80 18.69 -14.90
N PRO A 122 12.82 17.83 -15.22
CA PRO A 122 13.07 16.41 -15.39
C PRO A 122 13.89 16.14 -16.67
N GLY A 123 14.62 15.02 -16.67
CA GLY A 123 15.34 14.52 -17.84
C GLY A 123 16.66 15.22 -18.15
N VAL A 124 17.17 16.11 -17.30
CA VAL A 124 18.47 16.76 -17.45
C VAL A 124 19.40 16.45 -16.27
N ALA A 125 20.69 16.27 -16.55
CA ALA A 125 21.70 15.93 -15.55
C ALA A 125 22.42 17.14 -14.94
N TYR A 126 21.87 18.33 -15.10
CA TYR A 126 22.42 19.58 -14.58
C TYR A 126 21.31 20.40 -13.91
N ARG A 127 21.68 21.35 -13.06
CA ARG A 127 20.73 22.21 -12.35
C ARG A 127 20.00 23.14 -13.33
N GLU A 128 18.69 22.94 -13.49
CA GLU A 128 17.81 23.81 -14.25
C GLU A 128 16.42 23.79 -13.60
N ALA A 129 16.09 24.84 -12.85
CA ALA A 129 14.77 24.96 -12.25
C ALA A 129 13.74 25.31 -13.34
N ILE A 130 12.56 24.67 -13.31
CA ILE A 130 11.41 25.12 -14.12
C ILE A 130 10.90 26.46 -13.57
N VAL A 131 10.77 26.55 -12.25
CA VAL A 131 10.39 27.76 -11.54
C VAL A 131 11.52 28.10 -10.55
N PRO A 132 12.25 29.20 -10.76
CA PRO A 132 13.31 29.60 -9.86
C PRO A 132 12.82 29.76 -8.42
N MET A 133 13.58 29.26 -7.46
CA MET A 133 13.31 29.29 -6.01
C MET A 133 12.11 28.46 -5.53
N ALA A 134 11.38 27.82 -6.42
CA ALA A 134 10.28 26.94 -6.03
C ALA A 134 10.79 25.65 -5.33
N PRO A 135 9.97 25.04 -4.47
CA PRO A 135 10.27 23.74 -3.88
C PRO A 135 10.17 22.61 -4.92
N GLY A 136 10.68 21.44 -4.57
CA GLY A 136 10.60 20.26 -5.43
C GLY A 136 11.05 18.98 -4.70
N HIS A 137 10.76 17.85 -5.30
CA HIS A 137 11.06 16.53 -4.75
C HIS A 137 12.51 16.10 -5.05
N GLY A 138 13.46 16.65 -4.30
CA GLY A 138 14.88 16.32 -4.43
C GLY A 138 15.29 15.01 -3.77
N GLU A 139 14.51 14.49 -2.85
CA GLU A 139 14.75 13.25 -2.10
C GLU A 139 14.01 12.04 -2.65
N GLY A 140 12.86 12.25 -3.26
CA GLY A 140 12.04 11.19 -3.83
C GLY A 140 10.79 10.84 -3.00
N HIS A 141 10.28 11.73 -2.17
CA HIS A 141 9.04 11.58 -1.40
C HIS A 141 7.85 11.23 -2.29
N ASN A 142 7.77 11.83 -3.48
CA ASN A 142 6.76 11.51 -4.48
C ASN A 142 6.79 10.02 -4.90
N SER A 143 7.97 9.42 -5.02
CA SER A 143 8.10 7.98 -5.32
C SER A 143 7.79 7.11 -4.11
N GLY A 144 8.16 7.54 -2.90
CA GLY A 144 7.84 6.85 -1.66
C GLY A 144 6.33 6.73 -1.44
N GLN A 145 5.57 7.81 -1.66
CA GLN A 145 4.12 7.78 -1.60
C GLN A 145 3.51 6.85 -2.66
N ALA A 146 4.01 6.87 -3.89
CA ALA A 146 3.53 5.97 -4.94
C ALA A 146 3.72 4.50 -4.57
N VAL A 147 4.87 4.13 -4.00
CA VAL A 147 5.18 2.78 -3.51
C VAL A 147 4.20 2.37 -2.41
N ASN A 148 3.98 3.23 -1.41
CA ASN A 148 3.07 2.94 -0.30
C ASN A 148 1.63 2.74 -0.77
N ILE A 149 1.13 3.63 -1.62
CA ILE A 149 -0.26 3.58 -2.09
C ILE A 149 -0.49 2.36 -2.95
N VAL A 150 0.32 2.14 -3.99
CA VAL A 150 0.13 1.00 -4.88
C VAL A 150 0.36 -0.32 -4.16
N GLY A 151 1.34 -0.39 -3.25
CA GLY A 151 1.52 -1.55 -2.38
C GLY A 151 0.30 -1.83 -1.51
N ALA A 152 -0.28 -0.80 -0.90
CA ALA A 152 -1.49 -0.96 -0.09
C ALA A 152 -2.70 -1.41 -0.91
N LEU A 153 -2.89 -0.88 -2.13
CA LEU A 153 -3.98 -1.28 -3.02
C LEU A 153 -3.87 -2.76 -3.42
N VAL A 154 -2.67 -3.22 -3.76
CA VAL A 154 -2.41 -4.63 -4.09
C VAL A 154 -2.66 -5.53 -2.88
N VAL A 155 -2.14 -5.17 -1.71
CA VAL A 155 -2.36 -5.95 -0.48
C VAL A 155 -3.85 -5.97 -0.10
N LYS A 156 -4.55 -4.84 -0.22
CA LYS A 156 -6.00 -4.75 -0.01
C LYS A 156 -6.76 -5.76 -0.87
N GLU A 157 -6.49 -5.78 -2.17
CA GLU A 157 -7.16 -6.67 -3.12
C GLU A 157 -6.90 -8.16 -2.79
N LEU A 158 -5.66 -8.50 -2.43
CA LEU A 158 -5.32 -9.84 -1.98
C LEU A 158 -6.03 -10.20 -0.66
N MET A 159 -6.07 -9.29 0.31
CA MET A 159 -6.74 -9.52 1.59
C MET A 159 -8.25 -9.73 1.42
N GLU A 160 -8.90 -8.94 0.57
CA GLU A 160 -10.33 -9.11 0.25
C GLU A 160 -10.62 -10.47 -0.38
N ARG A 161 -9.84 -10.84 -1.38
CA ARG A 161 -10.04 -12.09 -2.12
C ARG A 161 -9.76 -13.33 -1.28
N GLU A 162 -8.70 -13.29 -0.49
CA GLU A 162 -8.27 -14.44 0.33
C GLU A 162 -8.94 -14.49 1.71
N GLY A 163 -9.78 -13.51 2.05
CA GLY A 163 -10.42 -13.40 3.35
C GLY A 163 -9.43 -13.21 4.50
N ILE A 164 -8.36 -12.46 4.26
CA ILE A 164 -7.32 -12.19 5.26
C ILE A 164 -7.76 -11.00 6.11
N ASP A 165 -7.85 -11.22 7.41
CA ASP A 165 -8.19 -10.18 8.38
C ASP A 165 -7.06 -9.17 8.53
N GLY A 166 -7.41 -7.91 8.76
CA GLY A 166 -6.46 -6.85 9.05
C GLY A 166 -6.94 -5.46 8.71
N THR A 167 -6.13 -4.48 9.06
CA THR A 167 -6.33 -3.07 8.71
C THR A 167 -5.07 -2.54 8.04
N LEU A 168 -5.24 -1.82 6.94
CA LEU A 168 -4.22 -0.99 6.34
C LEU A 168 -4.47 0.46 6.76
N LEU A 169 -3.44 1.12 7.27
CA LEU A 169 -3.46 2.51 7.70
C LEU A 169 -2.34 3.26 6.99
N LEU A 170 -2.70 4.18 6.08
CA LEU A 170 -1.73 5.01 5.38
C LEU A 170 -1.73 6.42 5.98
N TRP A 171 -0.57 7.05 5.96
CA TRP A 171 -0.38 8.42 6.45
C TRP A 171 0.80 9.09 5.72
N PRO A 172 0.78 10.43 5.51
CA PRO A 172 1.91 11.18 5.00
C PRO A 172 2.81 11.63 6.16
N GLY A 173 4.11 11.64 5.96
CA GLY A 173 4.98 12.53 6.71
C GLY A 173 4.86 13.93 6.13
N VAL A 174 4.48 14.88 6.96
CA VAL A 174 4.38 16.29 6.57
C VAL A 174 5.44 17.10 7.30
N ALA A 175 6.14 17.97 6.56
CA ALA A 175 7.19 18.83 7.14
C ALA A 175 8.37 18.06 7.76
N GLU A 176 9.02 17.20 7.00
CA GLU A 176 10.30 16.58 7.35
C GLU A 176 11.45 17.60 7.52
#